data_e32b069f9dd81957ec3ad594b5af72e0
#
_entry.id   e32b069f9dd81957ec3ad594b5af72e0
#
_cell.length_a   1.000
_cell.length_b   1.000
_cell.length_c   1.000
_cell.angle_alpha   90.00
_cell.angle_beta   90.00
_cell.angle_gamma   90.00
#
_symmetry.space_group_name_H-M   'P 1'
#
loop_
_entity.id
_entity.type
_entity.pdbx_description
1 polymer ?
#
loop_
_entity_poly.entity_id
_entity_poly.type
_entity_poly.pdbx_seq_one_letter_code
_entity_poly.pdbx_strand_id
1 'polypeptide(L)'
;MGNTVIVGTQWGDEGKGKLVDLLSEHADYVVRFQGGNNAGHTMDVDGKELISHLIPSGIIQQKKCFIGNGVVVDPFVLLEEIDYLLSNDIDVSPDMLKISNRAHIIMPYHRLVDSAREAKKGDQKIGTTGRGIGPCYEDKATRRGIRFCDLLDFDFFKEKVIAILEEKNFYLKHYFKTETMDPEGVIEQFRQIKDRLIPYIDDVSVILFDGINNNKT
;
A
#
# COMPACT_ATOMS: atom_id res chain seq x y z
N MET A 1 -17.97 17.88 13.84
CA MET A 1 -16.76 17.53 14.60
C MET A 1 -15.54 17.88 13.77
N GLY A 2 -14.39 18.14 14.37
CA GLY A 2 -13.17 18.42 13.60
C GLY A 2 -12.48 17.15 13.15
N ASN A 3 -11.67 17.25 12.09
CA ASN A 3 -10.85 16.13 11.63
C ASN A 3 -9.74 15.81 12.64
N THR A 4 -9.49 14.53 12.87
CA THR A 4 -8.45 14.06 13.80
C THR A 4 -7.32 13.40 13.04
N VAL A 5 -6.07 13.78 13.34
CA VAL A 5 -4.87 13.17 12.76
C VAL A 5 -4.09 12.46 13.87
N ILE A 6 -3.82 11.17 13.70
CA ILE A 6 -3.06 10.36 14.62
C ILE A 6 -1.68 10.11 14.03
N VAL A 7 -0.63 10.58 14.73
CA VAL A 7 0.77 10.44 14.30
C VAL A 7 1.55 9.72 15.39
N GLY A 8 2.30 8.69 15.01
CA GLY A 8 3.28 8.07 15.89
C GLY A 8 4.59 8.86 15.91
N THR A 9 5.15 9.07 17.09
CA THR A 9 6.41 9.79 17.29
C THR A 9 7.55 8.88 17.74
N GLN A 10 7.33 7.57 17.71
CA GLN A 10 8.32 6.53 18.04
C GLN A 10 8.50 5.56 16.85
N TRP A 11 9.23 4.48 17.08
CA TRP A 11 9.63 3.52 16.03
C TRP A 11 8.60 2.42 15.75
N GLY A 12 7.37 2.52 16.21
CA GLY A 12 6.32 1.52 16.12
C GLY A 12 5.84 1.08 17.52
N ASP A 13 4.84 0.21 17.55
CA ASP A 13 4.26 -0.43 18.75
C ASP A 13 3.73 0.56 19.84
N GLU A 14 3.45 1.82 19.44
CA GLU A 14 2.90 2.83 20.37
C GLU A 14 1.39 2.64 20.64
N GLY A 15 0.75 1.64 20.02
CA GLY A 15 -0.69 1.39 20.20
C GLY A 15 -1.60 2.28 19.35
N LYS A 16 -1.07 2.93 18.30
CA LYS A 16 -1.87 3.75 17.36
C LYS A 16 -3.11 3.03 16.84
N GLY A 17 -2.98 1.74 16.53
CA GLY A 17 -4.08 0.94 16.03
C GLY A 17 -5.30 0.98 16.96
N LYS A 18 -5.13 0.68 18.25
CA LYS A 18 -6.22 0.72 19.22
C LYS A 18 -6.88 2.10 19.34
N LEU A 19 -6.07 3.18 19.23
CA LEU A 19 -6.61 4.53 19.26
C LEU A 19 -7.41 4.84 17.99
N VAL A 20 -6.94 4.38 16.82
CA VAL A 20 -7.69 4.51 15.56
C VAL A 20 -9.01 3.77 15.66
N ASP A 21 -9.02 2.54 16.17
CA ASP A 21 -10.24 1.75 16.31
C ASP A 21 -11.29 2.46 17.18
N LEU A 22 -10.88 2.96 18.34
CA LEU A 22 -11.74 3.69 19.25
C LEU A 22 -12.33 4.96 18.61
N LEU A 23 -11.51 5.74 17.91
CA LEU A 23 -11.94 6.99 17.30
C LEU A 23 -12.75 6.76 16.02
N SER A 24 -12.56 5.62 15.34
CA SER A 24 -13.30 5.29 14.13
C SER A 24 -14.81 5.13 14.37
N GLU A 25 -15.23 4.79 15.58
CA GLU A 25 -16.66 4.70 15.92
C GLU A 25 -17.43 6.00 15.59
N HIS A 26 -16.77 7.14 15.76
CA HIS A 26 -17.34 8.47 15.58
C HIS A 26 -16.95 9.14 14.24
N ALA A 27 -16.22 8.44 13.38
CA ALA A 27 -15.79 8.95 12.10
C ALA A 27 -16.72 8.48 10.96
N ASP A 28 -16.88 9.31 9.93
CA ASP A 28 -17.49 8.91 8.66
C ASP A 28 -16.45 8.24 7.75
N TYR A 29 -15.20 8.73 7.81
CA TYR A 29 -14.10 8.33 6.96
C TYR A 29 -12.86 7.95 7.78
N VAL A 30 -12.19 6.87 7.41
CA VAL A 30 -10.93 6.46 8.01
C VAL A 30 -9.85 6.40 6.95
N VAL A 31 -8.80 7.19 7.12
CA VAL A 31 -7.77 7.39 6.09
C VAL A 31 -6.41 6.93 6.58
N ARG A 32 -5.81 5.99 5.87
CA ARG A 32 -4.38 5.71 6.01
C ARG A 32 -3.60 6.63 5.09
N PHE A 33 -2.80 7.52 5.64
CA PHE A 33 -2.14 8.55 4.84
C PHE A 33 -0.67 8.27 4.53
N GLN A 34 -0.02 7.33 5.22
CA GLN A 34 1.40 6.97 5.00
C GLN A 34 1.72 5.53 5.43
N GLY A 35 2.96 5.10 5.17
CA GLY A 35 3.46 3.77 5.49
C GLY A 35 3.20 2.78 4.37
N GLY A 36 3.24 1.50 4.70
CA GLY A 36 3.00 0.38 3.79
C GLY A 36 2.57 -0.84 4.59
N ASN A 37 2.77 -2.03 4.03
CA ASN A 37 2.39 -3.30 4.65
C ASN A 37 3.46 -3.86 5.63
N ASN A 38 4.28 -3.01 6.27
CA ASN A 38 5.37 -3.42 7.16
C ASN A 38 4.92 -3.83 8.57
N ALA A 39 3.75 -3.39 9.02
CA ALA A 39 3.19 -3.75 10.32
C ALA A 39 1.80 -4.36 10.13
N GLY A 40 1.47 -5.36 10.94
CA GLY A 40 0.12 -5.89 11.05
C GLY A 40 -0.63 -5.17 12.16
N HIS A 41 -1.91 -4.91 11.95
CA HIS A 41 -2.83 -4.42 12.95
C HIS A 41 -3.86 -5.52 13.24
N THR A 42 -3.83 -6.04 14.47
CA THR A 42 -4.81 -7.03 14.92
C THR A 42 -6.08 -6.30 15.38
N MET A 43 -7.19 -6.73 14.84
CA MET A 43 -8.53 -6.20 15.13
C MET A 43 -9.38 -7.34 15.70
N ASP A 44 -10.22 -7.05 16.68
CA ASP A 44 -11.18 -8.01 17.21
C ASP A 44 -12.56 -7.76 16.59
N VAL A 45 -13.15 -8.79 16.02
CA VAL A 45 -14.50 -8.77 15.44
C VAL A 45 -15.27 -9.95 16.01
N ASP A 46 -16.21 -9.68 16.91
CA ASP A 46 -17.04 -10.71 17.56
C ASP A 46 -16.23 -11.86 18.15
N GLY A 47 -15.07 -11.54 18.76
CA GLY A 47 -14.15 -12.51 19.37
C GLY A 47 -13.25 -13.24 18.37
N LYS A 48 -13.20 -12.81 17.11
CA LYS A 48 -12.24 -13.27 16.10
C LYS A 48 -11.17 -12.21 15.89
N GLU A 49 -9.91 -12.62 15.98
CA GLU A 49 -8.78 -11.77 15.64
C GLU A 49 -8.57 -11.75 14.12
N LEU A 50 -8.71 -10.57 13.51
CA LEU A 50 -8.41 -10.31 12.12
C LEU A 50 -7.16 -9.44 12.01
N ILE A 51 -6.29 -9.73 11.07
CA ILE A 51 -5.04 -8.97 10.86
C ILE A 51 -5.12 -8.22 9.55
N SER A 52 -5.02 -6.89 9.62
CA SER A 52 -4.91 -6.01 8.47
C SER A 52 -3.51 -5.39 8.39
N HIS A 53 -2.99 -5.19 7.18
CA HIS A 53 -1.69 -4.57 6.93
C HIS A 53 -1.79 -3.24 6.17
N LEU A 54 -2.77 -3.11 5.28
CA LEU A 54 -2.95 -1.97 4.39
C LEU A 54 -4.30 -1.28 4.60
N ILE A 55 -5.36 -2.06 4.71
CA ILE A 55 -6.72 -1.54 4.82
C ILE A 55 -6.92 -0.90 6.19
N PRO A 56 -7.46 0.33 6.27
CA PRO A 56 -7.75 0.96 7.55
C PRO A 56 -8.76 0.16 8.37
N SER A 57 -8.55 0.07 9.69
CA SER A 57 -9.37 -0.74 10.60
C SER A 57 -10.84 -0.30 10.66
N GLY A 58 -11.15 0.94 10.31
CA GLY A 58 -12.53 1.42 10.23
C GLY A 58 -13.43 0.61 9.28
N ILE A 59 -12.86 -0.20 8.38
CA ILE A 59 -13.60 -1.07 7.48
C ILE A 59 -14.47 -2.08 8.25
N ILE A 60 -14.00 -2.56 9.39
CA ILE A 60 -14.74 -3.49 10.25
C ILE A 60 -15.99 -2.84 10.84
N GLN A 61 -15.90 -1.54 11.13
CA GLN A 61 -17.00 -0.75 11.66
C GLN A 61 -17.88 -0.17 10.53
N GLN A 62 -17.76 -0.71 9.32
CA GLN A 62 -18.49 -0.28 8.12
C GLN A 62 -18.31 1.22 7.82
N LYS A 63 -17.11 1.74 8.09
CA LYS A 63 -16.73 3.10 7.72
C LYS A 63 -16.09 3.11 6.33
N LYS A 64 -16.29 4.20 5.58
CA LYS A 64 -15.57 4.38 4.32
C LYS A 64 -14.08 4.56 4.58
N CYS A 65 -13.28 3.70 3.98
CA CYS A 65 -11.85 3.63 4.18
C CYS A 65 -11.07 4.09 2.95
N PHE A 66 -9.99 4.79 3.18
CA PHE A 66 -9.17 5.35 2.11
C PHE A 66 -7.69 5.05 2.31
N ILE A 67 -7.04 4.58 1.26
CA ILE A 67 -5.58 4.48 1.17
C ILE A 67 -5.07 5.72 0.43
N GLY A 68 -4.42 6.63 1.14
CA GLY A 68 -4.03 7.94 0.65
C GLY A 68 -2.72 7.96 -0.14
N ASN A 69 -2.40 9.12 -0.69
CA ASN A 69 -1.23 9.37 -1.57
C ASN A 69 0.12 9.03 -0.95
N GLY A 70 0.22 9.13 0.38
CA GLY A 70 1.46 8.89 1.12
C GLY A 70 1.79 7.42 1.29
N VAL A 71 0.83 6.54 1.14
CA VAL A 71 1.02 5.09 1.30
C VAL A 71 1.78 4.51 0.10
N VAL A 72 2.63 3.53 0.36
CA VAL A 72 3.18 2.64 -0.66
C VAL A 72 2.50 1.28 -0.51
N VAL A 73 1.89 0.79 -1.60
CA VAL A 73 0.94 -0.32 -1.57
C VAL A 73 1.47 -1.48 -2.38
N ASP A 74 1.56 -2.64 -1.75
CA ASP A 74 1.75 -3.90 -2.44
C ASP A 74 0.38 -4.41 -2.92
N PRO A 75 0.13 -4.43 -4.24
CA PRO A 75 -1.19 -4.75 -4.77
C PRO A 75 -1.58 -6.22 -4.57
N PHE A 76 -0.60 -7.12 -4.50
CA PHE A 76 -0.84 -8.54 -4.26
C PHE A 76 -1.28 -8.75 -2.80
N VAL A 77 -0.54 -8.17 -1.84
CA VAL A 77 -0.91 -8.20 -0.43
C VAL A 77 -2.26 -7.54 -0.19
N LEU A 78 -2.56 -6.44 -0.89
CA LEU A 78 -3.86 -5.78 -0.77
C LEU A 78 -5.00 -6.67 -1.24
N LEU A 79 -4.84 -7.37 -2.37
CA LEU A 79 -5.87 -8.29 -2.87
C LEU A 79 -6.06 -9.49 -1.95
N GLU A 80 -4.97 -10.05 -1.39
CA GLU A 80 -5.04 -11.11 -0.37
C GLU A 80 -5.82 -10.63 0.86
N GLU A 81 -5.58 -9.39 1.30
CA GLU A 81 -6.26 -8.80 2.45
C GLU A 81 -7.74 -8.54 2.16
N ILE A 82 -8.09 -8.07 0.95
CA ILE A 82 -9.48 -7.94 0.50
C ILE A 82 -10.18 -9.30 0.52
N ASP A 83 -9.58 -10.34 -0.08
CA ASP A 83 -10.14 -11.69 -0.11
C ASP A 83 -10.33 -12.27 1.30
N TYR A 84 -9.36 -12.03 2.18
CA TYR A 84 -9.43 -12.45 3.57
C TYR A 84 -10.58 -11.77 4.33
N LEU A 85 -10.75 -10.47 4.20
CA LEU A 85 -11.83 -9.74 4.87
C LEU A 85 -13.21 -10.15 4.31
N LEU A 86 -13.33 -10.29 2.98
CA LEU A 86 -14.56 -10.79 2.34
C LEU A 86 -14.93 -12.19 2.84
N SER A 87 -13.95 -13.08 3.02
CA SER A 87 -14.18 -14.44 3.55
C SER A 87 -14.63 -14.46 5.02
N ASN A 88 -14.51 -13.33 5.73
CA ASN A 88 -15.00 -13.11 7.09
C ASN A 88 -16.23 -12.19 7.14
N ASP A 89 -17.01 -12.12 6.04
CA ASP A 89 -18.25 -11.36 5.91
C ASP A 89 -18.09 -9.84 6.11
N ILE A 90 -16.88 -9.29 5.90
CA ILE A 90 -16.62 -7.85 5.98
C ILE A 90 -16.71 -7.27 4.56
N ASP A 91 -17.56 -6.25 4.38
CA ASP A 91 -17.68 -5.54 3.12
C ASP A 91 -16.46 -4.65 2.88
N VAL A 92 -15.67 -5.03 1.87
CA VAL A 92 -14.53 -4.27 1.32
C VAL A 92 -14.76 -3.94 -0.15
N SER A 93 -16.02 -3.76 -0.54
CA SER A 93 -16.36 -3.35 -1.90
C SER A 93 -15.72 -2.01 -2.29
N PRO A 94 -15.66 -1.68 -3.59
CA PRO A 94 -15.18 -0.38 -4.05
C PRO A 94 -15.97 0.83 -3.50
N ASP A 95 -17.16 0.63 -2.94
CA ASP A 95 -17.92 1.69 -2.27
C ASP A 95 -17.41 1.95 -0.84
N MET A 96 -16.80 0.94 -0.22
CA MET A 96 -16.28 0.99 1.15
C MET A 96 -14.77 1.28 1.22
N LEU A 97 -14.01 0.87 0.21
CA LEU A 97 -12.57 1.07 0.16
C LEU A 97 -12.16 1.77 -1.14
N LYS A 98 -11.39 2.86 -1.03
CA LYS A 98 -10.75 3.52 -2.18
C LYS A 98 -9.26 3.65 -1.97
N ILE A 99 -8.54 3.53 -3.08
CA ILE A 99 -7.09 3.68 -3.18
C ILE A 99 -6.82 4.94 -3.99
N SER A 100 -5.98 5.82 -3.46
CA SER A 100 -5.58 6.99 -4.22
C SER A 100 -4.88 6.60 -5.52
N ASN A 101 -5.36 7.17 -6.62
CA ASN A 101 -4.71 7.10 -7.92
C ASN A 101 -3.24 7.56 -7.89
N ARG A 102 -2.85 8.35 -6.88
CA ARG A 102 -1.48 8.87 -6.68
C ARG A 102 -0.65 8.04 -5.71
N ALA A 103 -1.21 7.01 -5.07
CA ALA A 103 -0.44 6.08 -4.24
C ALA A 103 0.55 5.29 -5.10
N HIS A 104 1.73 5.02 -4.54
CA HIS A 104 2.78 4.29 -5.26
C HIS A 104 2.63 2.79 -5.06
N ILE A 105 2.93 2.05 -6.12
CA ILE A 105 2.89 0.59 -6.13
C ILE A 105 4.25 0.04 -5.70
N ILE A 106 4.24 -0.86 -4.71
CA ILE A 106 5.41 -1.68 -4.41
C ILE A 106 5.52 -2.74 -5.50
N MET A 107 6.46 -2.53 -6.41
CA MET A 107 6.73 -3.47 -7.49
C MET A 107 7.60 -4.64 -7.01
N PRO A 108 7.58 -5.79 -7.68
CA PRO A 108 8.40 -6.95 -7.31
C PRO A 108 9.90 -6.65 -7.19
N TYR A 109 10.42 -5.76 -8.04
CA TYR A 109 11.83 -5.35 -7.97
C TYR A 109 12.19 -4.58 -6.69
N HIS A 110 11.24 -3.90 -6.04
CA HIS A 110 11.50 -3.24 -4.77
C HIS A 110 11.84 -4.25 -3.67
N ARG A 111 11.13 -5.38 -3.63
CA ARG A 111 11.42 -6.47 -2.69
C ARG A 111 12.80 -7.08 -2.95
N LEU A 112 13.13 -7.28 -4.23
CA LEU A 112 14.43 -7.84 -4.61
C LEU A 112 15.58 -6.90 -4.25
N VAL A 113 15.43 -5.60 -4.52
CA VAL A 113 16.41 -4.57 -4.14
C VAL A 113 16.57 -4.47 -2.62
N ASP A 114 15.47 -4.53 -1.86
CA ASP A 114 15.48 -4.50 -0.39
C ASP A 114 16.29 -5.68 0.17
N SER A 115 15.98 -6.89 -0.28
CA SER A 115 16.68 -8.11 0.10
C SER A 115 18.16 -8.09 -0.30
N ALA A 116 18.48 -7.62 -1.51
CA ALA A 116 19.84 -7.52 -1.99
C ALA A 116 20.68 -6.50 -1.21
N ARG A 117 20.07 -5.38 -0.80
CA ARG A 117 20.71 -4.39 0.08
C ARG A 117 21.06 -4.96 1.44
N GLU A 118 20.10 -5.66 2.06
CA GLU A 118 20.32 -6.30 3.36
C GLU A 118 21.38 -7.40 3.29
N ALA A 119 21.34 -8.23 2.25
CA ALA A 119 22.36 -9.26 2.04
C ALA A 119 23.77 -8.66 1.91
N LYS A 120 23.90 -7.53 1.21
CA LYS A 120 25.19 -6.87 0.98
C LYS A 120 25.79 -6.23 2.24
N LYS A 121 24.94 -5.85 3.22
CA LYS A 121 25.40 -5.24 4.49
C LYS A 121 26.03 -6.23 5.46
N GLY A 122 25.87 -7.55 5.26
CA GLY A 122 26.44 -8.56 6.15
C GLY A 122 26.01 -8.34 7.61
N ASP A 123 26.99 -8.13 8.50
CA ASP A 123 26.73 -7.91 9.92
C ASP A 123 26.13 -6.53 10.28
N GLN A 124 26.09 -5.60 9.31
CA GLN A 124 25.49 -4.26 9.50
C GLN A 124 24.04 -4.20 9.01
N LYS A 125 23.35 -5.33 8.99
CA LYS A 125 21.92 -5.37 8.62
C LYS A 125 21.09 -4.46 9.50
N ILE A 126 20.17 -3.72 8.88
CA ILE A 126 19.21 -2.87 9.59
C ILE A 126 18.02 -3.71 10.11
N GLY A 127 17.81 -4.90 9.53
CA GLY A 127 16.67 -5.75 9.85
C GLY A 127 15.39 -5.25 9.18
N THR A 128 15.45 -4.91 7.88
CA THR A 128 14.25 -4.54 7.12
C THR A 128 13.29 -5.73 7.02
N THR A 129 12.00 -5.42 6.81
CA THR A 129 10.99 -6.47 6.63
C THR A 129 11.10 -7.19 5.27
N GLY A 130 12.00 -6.76 4.38
CA GLY A 130 12.16 -7.31 3.02
C GLY A 130 10.97 -7.06 2.10
N ARG A 131 10.06 -6.18 2.51
CA ARG A 131 8.79 -5.93 1.78
C ARG A 131 8.92 -4.83 0.70
N GLY A 132 10.12 -4.29 0.49
CA GLY A 132 10.38 -3.29 -0.56
C GLY A 132 9.86 -1.89 -0.28
N ILE A 133 9.43 -1.58 0.95
CA ILE A 133 8.84 -0.30 1.31
C ILE A 133 9.85 0.84 1.15
N GLY A 134 11.06 0.69 1.69
CA GLY A 134 12.13 1.68 1.57
C GLY A 134 12.48 1.99 0.11
N PRO A 135 12.79 0.99 -0.72
CA PRO A 135 13.04 1.19 -2.16
C PRO A 135 11.88 1.83 -2.92
N CYS A 136 10.62 1.53 -2.54
CA CYS A 136 9.45 2.16 -3.15
C CYS A 136 9.34 3.65 -2.77
N TYR A 137 9.61 4.02 -1.51
CA TYR A 137 9.69 5.43 -1.12
C TYR A 137 10.85 6.17 -1.79
N GLU A 138 11.96 5.51 -2.02
CA GLU A 138 13.08 6.05 -2.80
C GLU A 138 12.65 6.40 -4.23
N ASP A 139 11.99 5.47 -4.92
CA ASP A 139 11.45 5.69 -6.27
C ASP A 139 10.36 6.79 -6.26
N LYS A 140 9.54 6.88 -5.22
CA LYS A 140 8.59 7.96 -5.03
C LYS A 140 9.29 9.33 -4.90
N ALA A 141 10.32 9.42 -4.06
CA ALA A 141 11.06 10.67 -3.84
C ALA A 141 11.81 11.11 -5.09
N THR A 142 12.38 10.18 -5.86
CA THR A 142 13.07 10.42 -7.13
C THR A 142 12.12 10.63 -8.31
N ARG A 143 10.79 10.53 -8.10
CA ARG A 143 9.74 10.70 -9.13
C ARG A 143 9.78 9.65 -10.25
N ARG A 144 10.30 8.46 -9.97
CA ARG A 144 10.38 7.34 -10.93
C ARG A 144 9.35 6.25 -10.66
N GLY A 145 8.76 6.26 -9.46
CA GLY A 145 7.85 5.20 -9.03
C GLY A 145 6.60 5.08 -9.90
N ILE A 146 6.08 3.87 -9.94
CA ILE A 146 4.81 3.53 -10.58
C ILE A 146 3.67 3.81 -9.61
N ARG A 147 2.58 4.43 -10.07
CA ARG A 147 1.41 4.77 -9.29
C ARG A 147 0.20 3.96 -9.74
N PHE A 148 -0.84 3.95 -8.92
CA PHE A 148 -2.08 3.28 -9.27
C PHE A 148 -2.76 3.88 -10.51
N CYS A 149 -2.63 5.20 -10.75
CA CYS A 149 -3.12 5.80 -12.01
C CYS A 149 -2.46 5.22 -13.26
N ASP A 150 -1.23 4.75 -13.18
CA ASP A 150 -0.54 4.17 -14.33
C ASP A 150 -1.21 2.86 -14.79
N LEU A 151 -1.91 2.13 -13.88
CA LEU A 151 -2.66 0.91 -14.24
C LEU A 151 -3.91 1.20 -15.08
N LEU A 152 -4.42 2.43 -15.07
CA LEU A 152 -5.58 2.83 -15.85
C LEU A 152 -5.25 2.93 -17.34
N ASP A 153 -3.98 3.17 -17.68
CA ASP A 153 -3.43 3.05 -19.02
C ASP A 153 -2.35 1.95 -19.00
N PHE A 154 -2.76 0.73 -19.32
CA PHE A 154 -1.90 -0.43 -19.18
C PHE A 154 -0.73 -0.44 -20.19
N ASP A 155 -0.86 0.21 -21.33
CA ASP A 155 0.23 0.33 -22.29
C ASP A 155 1.31 1.27 -21.75
N PHE A 156 0.92 2.40 -21.20
CA PHE A 156 1.82 3.31 -20.47
C PHE A 156 2.49 2.63 -19.25
N PHE A 157 1.72 1.83 -18.50
CA PHE A 157 2.26 1.04 -17.39
C PHE A 157 3.38 0.11 -17.85
N LYS A 158 3.17 -0.64 -18.98
CA LYS A 158 4.18 -1.53 -19.55
C LYS A 158 5.47 -0.79 -19.91
N GLU A 159 5.34 0.33 -20.61
CA GLU A 159 6.49 1.16 -20.99
C GLU A 159 7.30 1.58 -19.76
N LYS A 160 6.63 2.03 -18.70
CA LYS A 160 7.28 2.40 -17.44
C LYS A 160 7.98 1.23 -16.77
N VAL A 161 7.34 0.05 -16.72
CA VAL A 161 7.94 -1.16 -16.13
C VAL A 161 9.22 -1.52 -16.85
N ILE A 162 9.22 -1.54 -18.20
CA ILE A 162 10.37 -1.87 -19.02
C ILE A 162 11.52 -0.89 -18.73
N ALA A 163 11.24 0.41 -18.81
CA ALA A 163 12.24 1.46 -18.60
C ALA A 163 12.86 1.42 -17.19
N ILE A 164 12.04 1.20 -16.16
CA ILE A 164 12.53 1.13 -14.78
C ILE A 164 13.35 -0.16 -14.57
N LEU A 165 12.90 -1.29 -15.11
CA LEU A 165 13.61 -2.56 -14.96
C LEU A 165 14.93 -2.59 -15.69
N GLU A 166 15.13 -1.85 -16.77
CA GLU A 166 16.44 -1.68 -17.41
C GLU A 166 17.47 -1.16 -16.39
N GLU A 167 17.18 -0.08 -15.68
CA GLU A 167 18.05 0.49 -14.65
C GLU A 167 18.19 -0.45 -13.44
N LYS A 168 17.06 -0.95 -12.90
CA LYS A 168 17.09 -1.80 -11.71
C LYS A 168 17.85 -3.10 -11.95
N ASN A 169 17.69 -3.72 -13.11
CA ASN A 169 18.43 -4.91 -13.51
C ASN A 169 19.94 -4.65 -13.65
N PHE A 170 20.32 -3.47 -14.10
CA PHE A 170 21.72 -3.08 -14.10
C PHE A 170 22.29 -3.07 -12.68
N TYR A 171 21.59 -2.48 -11.72
CA TYR A 171 22.01 -2.49 -10.30
C TYR A 171 22.01 -3.90 -9.71
N LEU A 172 20.98 -4.68 -9.94
CA LEU A 172 20.89 -6.06 -9.45
C LEU A 172 22.06 -6.89 -9.94
N LYS A 173 22.34 -6.86 -11.23
CA LYS A 173 23.42 -7.65 -11.86
C LYS A 173 24.81 -7.15 -11.48
N HIS A 174 25.07 -5.85 -11.63
CA HIS A 174 26.44 -5.33 -11.56
C HIS A 174 26.87 -4.88 -10.17
N TYR A 175 25.93 -4.34 -9.37
CA TYR A 175 26.24 -3.85 -8.02
C TYR A 175 25.95 -4.88 -6.95
N PHE A 176 24.76 -5.49 -6.99
CA PHE A 176 24.35 -6.48 -5.98
C PHE A 176 24.81 -7.90 -6.29
N LYS A 177 25.17 -8.22 -7.54
CA LYS A 177 25.57 -9.56 -7.99
C LYS A 177 24.47 -10.61 -7.76
N THR A 178 23.22 -10.23 -7.98
CA THR A 178 22.04 -11.08 -7.83
C THR A 178 21.29 -11.24 -9.16
N GLU A 179 20.23 -12.03 -9.13
CA GLU A 179 19.36 -12.27 -10.27
C GLU A 179 18.67 -10.98 -10.74
N THR A 180 18.38 -10.93 -12.02
CA THR A 180 17.59 -9.86 -12.67
C THR A 180 16.13 -10.28 -12.80
N MET A 181 15.25 -9.33 -13.04
CA MET A 181 13.83 -9.58 -13.30
C MET A 181 13.51 -9.48 -14.78
N ASP A 182 12.70 -10.40 -15.27
CA ASP A 182 12.11 -10.32 -16.60
C ASP A 182 10.95 -9.31 -16.61
N PRO A 183 11.01 -8.25 -17.44
CA PRO A 183 9.95 -7.28 -17.54
C PRO A 183 8.60 -7.87 -17.96
N GLU A 184 8.60 -8.81 -18.90
CA GLU A 184 7.36 -9.44 -19.38
C GLU A 184 6.69 -10.27 -18.29
N GLY A 185 7.48 -10.99 -17.49
CA GLY A 185 6.96 -11.72 -16.33
C GLY A 185 6.32 -10.81 -15.29
N VAL A 186 6.91 -9.63 -15.04
CA VAL A 186 6.30 -8.63 -14.13
C VAL A 186 5.02 -8.05 -14.73
N ILE A 187 5.02 -7.69 -16.02
CA ILE A 187 3.85 -7.15 -16.71
C ILE A 187 2.69 -8.16 -16.67
N GLU A 188 2.98 -9.44 -16.90
CA GLU A 188 1.95 -10.48 -16.89
C GLU A 188 1.31 -10.65 -15.51
N GLN A 189 2.09 -10.60 -14.42
CA GLN A 189 1.54 -10.61 -13.07
C GLN A 189 0.52 -9.48 -12.86
N PHE A 190 0.83 -8.28 -13.32
CA PHE A 190 -0.09 -7.13 -13.21
C PHE A 190 -1.29 -7.24 -14.15
N ARG A 191 -1.14 -7.82 -15.32
CA ARG A 191 -2.24 -8.10 -16.24
C ARG A 191 -3.34 -8.96 -15.59
N GLN A 192 -2.93 -9.94 -14.79
CA GLN A 192 -3.85 -10.86 -14.11
C GLN A 192 -4.65 -10.20 -12.98
N ILE A 193 -4.12 -9.14 -12.37
CA ILE A 193 -4.74 -8.53 -11.19
C ILE A 193 -5.36 -7.15 -11.44
N LYS A 194 -5.00 -6.46 -12.54
CA LYS A 194 -5.41 -5.06 -12.77
C LYS A 194 -6.93 -4.86 -12.73
N ASP A 195 -7.70 -5.77 -13.33
CA ASP A 195 -9.14 -5.64 -13.42
C ASP A 195 -9.84 -5.77 -12.05
N ARG A 196 -9.18 -6.42 -11.09
CA ARG A 196 -9.62 -6.46 -9.70
C ARG A 196 -9.28 -5.17 -8.94
N LEU A 197 -8.20 -4.49 -9.31
CA LEU A 197 -7.72 -3.27 -8.63
C LEU A 197 -8.41 -2.00 -9.15
N ILE A 198 -8.67 -1.91 -10.45
CA ILE A 198 -9.20 -0.72 -11.11
C ILE A 198 -10.45 -0.14 -10.42
N PRO A 199 -11.45 -0.93 -9.98
CA PRO A 199 -12.63 -0.40 -9.33
C PRO A 199 -12.36 0.35 -8.01
N TYR A 200 -11.25 0.04 -7.35
CA TYR A 200 -10.84 0.68 -6.10
C TYR A 200 -10.09 2.01 -6.31
N ILE A 201 -9.57 2.26 -7.52
CA ILE A 201 -8.73 3.43 -7.81
C ILE A 201 -9.61 4.68 -7.99
N ASP A 202 -9.29 5.75 -7.24
CA ASP A 202 -10.03 7.00 -7.33
C ASP A 202 -9.15 8.21 -6.93
N ASP A 203 -9.61 9.43 -7.20
CA ASP A 203 -8.96 10.62 -6.64
C ASP A 203 -9.42 10.84 -5.19
N VAL A 204 -8.78 10.10 -4.29
CA VAL A 204 -9.05 10.19 -2.85
C VAL A 204 -8.90 11.61 -2.32
N SER A 205 -8.04 12.44 -2.91
CA SER A 205 -7.87 13.83 -2.47
C SER A 205 -9.11 14.67 -2.73
N VAL A 206 -9.77 14.48 -3.86
CA VAL A 206 -11.05 15.14 -4.19
C VAL A 206 -12.16 14.62 -3.28
N ILE A 207 -12.27 13.30 -3.12
CA ILE A 207 -13.30 12.70 -2.26
C ILE A 207 -13.21 13.22 -0.82
N LEU A 208 -12.00 13.29 -0.27
CA LEU A 208 -11.78 13.79 1.08
C LEU A 208 -12.05 15.29 1.20
N PHE A 209 -11.67 16.08 0.19
CA PHE A 209 -11.96 17.51 0.14
C PHE A 209 -13.49 17.77 0.14
N ASP A 210 -14.22 17.04 -0.69
CA ASP A 210 -15.68 17.14 -0.75
C ASP A 210 -16.33 16.64 0.54
N GLY A 211 -15.79 15.59 1.14
CA GLY A 211 -16.23 15.11 2.46
C GLY A 211 -16.12 16.19 3.53
N ILE A 212 -14.98 16.85 3.62
CA ILE A 212 -14.74 17.95 4.58
C ILE A 212 -15.74 19.10 4.36
N ASN A 213 -15.96 19.49 3.11
CA ASN A 213 -16.92 20.55 2.77
C ASN A 213 -18.37 20.17 3.11
N ASN A 214 -18.69 18.89 3.13
CA ASN A 214 -19.98 18.35 3.53
C ASN A 214 -20.04 17.92 5.01
N ASN A 215 -19.13 18.45 5.85
CA ASN A 215 -19.05 18.19 7.29
C ASN A 215 -18.88 16.70 7.67
N LYS A 216 -18.27 15.92 6.80
CA LYS A 216 -17.85 14.56 7.14
C LYS A 216 -16.60 14.61 8.04
N THR A 217 -16.55 13.68 8.95
CA THR A 217 -15.45 13.55 9.93
C THR A 217 -14.62 12.33 9.63
#